data_18904aabae05e9af87e083bb67e7284c
#
_entry.id   18904aabae05e9af87e083bb67e7284c
#
_cell.length_a   1.000
_cell.length_b   1.000
_cell.length_c   1.000
_cell.angle_alpha   90.00
_cell.angle_beta   90.00
_cell.angle_gamma   90.00
#
_symmetry.space_group_name_H-M   'P 1'
#
loop_
_entity.id
_entity.type
_entity.pdbx_description
1 polymer ?
#
loop_
_entity_poly.entity_id
_entity_poly.type
_entity_poly.pdbx_seq_one_letter_code
_entity_poly.pdbx_strand_id
1 'polypeptide(L)'
;MAEGMDAKLAELRAIDTTIRMFTQPQLKVDEGYLQQQIQKAKADKETAVDRASTTVEILQSNPKFAKALEELGVEVPTKISPRTGKSAFALAKNDTDFLALLDHPSQAVRDLVSARLAVKSTIEESRMERLLSISQRHGRLPIALKFAAAHTQRWSGSEKLNPQNLTPALKKALYIPKDEGVLLEIDYSQIEARVLAWLACPQDTEDAFLGAFLRDEDVYKHTASFIYGIPVEEIASDSEERKRGKITTLAAGFGLSADALQRTFKIAGIEASRDDAARCIQAYRKNYPSVPRLWEDGDACLKALWHNMGRSTHAGWRVARFGHRPEAFRFEGLGFLLPNGTKLKYPGLSRDYRGSFSYHMKADGVRIFGAKIVENACQSLARQILAYAVAQLSKDPKLKIVLTVHDSILAVAPREGLEQTIQDIEGTMKLGPNWSRGLPLQCETKSGQCYGELT
;
A
#
# COMPACT_ATOMS: atom_id res chain seq x y z
N MET A 1 -12.59 30.32 -0.64
CA MET A 1 -12.17 30.46 0.78
C MET A 1 -12.85 29.45 1.70
N ALA A 2 -14.14 29.14 1.54
CA ALA A 2 -14.86 28.16 2.37
C ALA A 2 -14.34 26.72 2.19
N GLU A 3 -14.01 26.31 0.98
CA GLU A 3 -13.52 24.94 0.67
C GLU A 3 -12.17 24.63 1.33
N GLY A 4 -11.25 25.59 1.35
CA GLY A 4 -9.94 25.40 1.99
C GLY A 4 -10.01 25.38 3.51
N MET A 5 -11.03 25.98 4.12
CA MET A 5 -11.23 25.94 5.57
C MET A 5 -11.79 24.60 6.02
N ASP A 6 -12.70 23.98 5.24
CA ASP A 6 -13.25 22.65 5.54
C ASP A 6 -12.15 21.56 5.50
N ALA A 7 -11.28 21.57 4.47
CA ALA A 7 -10.16 20.66 4.36
C ALA A 7 -9.14 20.82 5.51
N LYS A 8 -8.84 22.06 5.94
CA LYS A 8 -7.94 22.29 7.08
C LYS A 8 -8.54 21.83 8.40
N LEU A 9 -9.84 22.03 8.61
CA LEU A 9 -10.52 21.55 9.81
C LEU A 9 -10.53 20.02 9.88
N ALA A 10 -10.72 19.35 8.73
CA ALA A 10 -10.63 17.90 8.64
C ALA A 10 -9.25 17.39 9.03
N GLU A 11 -8.18 18.07 8.60
CA GLU A 11 -6.80 17.73 9.01
C GLU A 11 -6.61 17.86 10.52
N LEU A 12 -7.08 18.95 11.15
CA LEU A 12 -6.95 19.13 12.60
C LEU A 12 -7.68 18.04 13.40
N ARG A 13 -8.88 17.65 12.94
CA ARG A 13 -9.63 16.55 13.56
C ARG A 13 -8.95 15.20 13.36
N ALA A 14 -8.37 14.96 12.18
CA ALA A 14 -7.61 13.75 11.92
C ALA A 14 -6.34 13.67 12.78
N ILE A 15 -5.69 14.80 13.08
CA ILE A 15 -4.58 14.89 14.05
C ILE A 15 -5.07 14.52 15.45
N ASP A 16 -6.15 15.15 15.93
CA ASP A 16 -6.73 14.85 17.25
C ASP A 16 -7.09 13.36 17.37
N THR A 17 -7.75 12.81 16.35
CA THR A 17 -8.08 11.37 16.31
C THR A 17 -6.82 10.50 16.33
N THR A 18 -5.76 10.88 15.62
CA THR A 18 -4.48 10.15 15.64
C THR A 18 -3.87 10.15 17.04
N ILE A 19 -3.95 11.26 17.76
CA ILE A 19 -3.49 11.36 19.15
C ILE A 19 -4.35 10.47 20.07
N ARG A 20 -5.67 10.45 19.87
CA ARG A 20 -6.60 9.60 20.66
C ARG A 20 -6.36 8.12 20.42
N MET A 21 -6.03 7.67 19.21
CA MET A 21 -5.65 6.27 18.97
C MET A 21 -4.49 5.82 19.87
N PHE A 22 -3.60 6.72 20.24
CA PHE A 22 -2.48 6.45 21.15
C PHE A 22 -2.86 6.64 22.63
N THR A 23 -3.52 7.75 22.97
CA THR A 23 -3.79 8.14 24.37
C THR A 23 -5.03 7.48 24.95
N GLN A 24 -5.94 7.00 24.10
CA GLN A 24 -7.22 6.36 24.48
C GLN A 24 -7.37 5.01 23.76
N PRO A 25 -6.41 4.08 23.90
CA PRO A 25 -6.40 2.84 23.15
C PRO A 25 -7.63 1.98 23.48
N GLN A 26 -8.18 1.33 22.45
CA GLN A 26 -9.35 0.47 22.60
C GLN A 26 -9.00 -1.02 22.46
N LEU A 27 -8.10 -1.37 21.54
CA LEU A 27 -7.75 -2.75 21.24
C LEU A 27 -7.08 -3.44 22.41
N LYS A 28 -7.53 -4.63 22.76
CA LYS A 28 -6.86 -5.57 23.65
C LYS A 28 -6.06 -6.59 22.85
N VAL A 29 -5.13 -7.22 23.52
CA VAL A 29 -4.24 -8.24 22.95
C VAL A 29 -4.52 -9.58 23.63
N ASP A 30 -4.75 -10.61 22.85
CA ASP A 30 -4.84 -11.99 23.34
C ASP A 30 -3.43 -12.51 23.65
N GLU A 31 -3.03 -12.35 24.92
CA GLU A 31 -1.71 -12.75 25.40
C GLU A 31 -1.51 -14.27 25.35
N GLY A 32 -2.55 -15.04 25.63
CA GLY A 32 -2.49 -16.50 25.57
C GLY A 32 -2.23 -17.00 24.16
N TYR A 33 -2.96 -16.44 23.19
CA TYR A 33 -2.73 -16.74 21.77
C TYR A 33 -1.31 -16.34 21.34
N LEU A 34 -0.83 -15.16 21.69
CA LEU A 34 0.53 -14.73 21.31
C LEU A 34 1.61 -15.61 21.93
N GLN A 35 1.48 -16.01 23.20
CA GLN A 35 2.40 -16.91 23.87
C GLN A 35 2.48 -18.27 23.16
N GLN A 36 1.32 -18.83 22.79
CA GLN A 36 1.26 -20.09 22.01
C GLN A 36 1.96 -19.93 20.64
N GLN A 37 1.70 -18.82 19.92
CA GLN A 37 2.34 -18.60 18.62
C GLN A 37 3.86 -18.42 18.73
N ILE A 38 4.35 -17.72 19.76
CA ILE A 38 5.78 -17.56 20.02
C ILE A 38 6.43 -18.93 20.32
N GLN A 39 5.80 -19.74 21.17
CA GLN A 39 6.29 -21.09 21.49
C GLN A 39 6.31 -21.98 20.26
N LYS A 40 5.23 -21.95 19.45
CA LYS A 40 5.18 -22.68 18.20
C LYS A 40 6.29 -22.26 17.24
N ALA A 41 6.50 -20.95 17.04
CA ALA A 41 7.55 -20.45 16.15
C ALA A 41 8.95 -20.88 16.60
N LYS A 42 9.21 -20.94 17.92
CA LYS A 42 10.48 -21.45 18.47
C LYS A 42 10.64 -22.95 18.23
N ALA A 43 9.62 -23.76 18.51
CA ALA A 43 9.63 -25.19 18.27
C ALA A 43 9.79 -25.55 16.78
N ASP A 44 9.10 -24.82 15.90
CA ASP A 44 9.23 -25.00 14.45
C ASP A 44 10.66 -24.70 13.96
N LYS A 45 11.33 -23.68 14.54
CA LYS A 45 12.73 -23.36 14.25
C LYS A 45 13.68 -24.46 14.72
N GLU A 46 13.53 -24.92 15.95
CA GLU A 46 14.32 -26.02 16.51
C GLU A 46 14.17 -27.25 15.65
N THR A 47 12.96 -27.66 15.32
CA THR A 47 12.68 -28.80 14.44
C THR A 47 13.32 -28.63 13.06
N ALA A 48 13.30 -27.43 12.47
CA ALA A 48 13.93 -27.19 11.18
C ALA A 48 15.46 -27.27 11.24
N VAL A 49 16.08 -26.78 12.32
CA VAL A 49 17.53 -26.88 12.57
C VAL A 49 17.96 -28.33 12.74
N ASP A 50 17.23 -29.12 13.51
CA ASP A 50 17.50 -30.53 13.76
C ASP A 50 17.39 -31.37 12.47
N ARG A 51 16.32 -31.13 11.66
CA ARG A 51 16.18 -31.80 10.35
C ARG A 51 17.35 -31.54 9.42
N ALA A 52 17.80 -30.29 9.39
CA ALA A 52 18.94 -29.91 8.56
C ALA A 52 20.28 -30.37 9.11
N SER A 53 20.32 -31.04 10.26
CA SER A 53 21.52 -31.48 10.95
C SER A 53 22.61 -30.39 11.00
N THR A 54 22.23 -29.19 11.35
CA THR A 54 23.08 -28.00 11.30
C THR A 54 22.93 -27.15 12.57
N THR A 55 23.58 -25.99 12.61
CA THR A 55 23.53 -25.10 13.75
C THR A 55 22.98 -23.70 13.35
N VAL A 56 22.36 -23.03 14.32
CA VAL A 56 21.88 -21.65 14.13
C VAL A 56 23.01 -20.71 13.66
N GLU A 57 24.23 -20.92 14.11
CA GLU A 57 25.41 -20.14 13.73
C GLU A 57 25.70 -20.25 12.22
N ILE A 58 25.66 -21.46 11.66
CA ILE A 58 25.83 -21.70 10.23
C ILE A 58 24.70 -21.03 9.45
N LEU A 59 23.46 -21.21 9.90
CA LEU A 59 22.27 -20.67 9.25
C LEU A 59 22.21 -19.13 9.28
N GLN A 60 22.78 -18.47 10.27
CA GLN A 60 22.82 -17.00 10.36
C GLN A 60 23.92 -16.36 9.52
N SER A 61 25.04 -17.03 9.30
CA SER A 61 26.20 -16.52 8.57
C SER A 61 26.08 -16.80 7.07
N ASN A 62 26.11 -15.76 6.21
CA ASN A 62 26.10 -15.97 4.77
C ASN A 62 27.29 -16.82 4.28
N PRO A 63 28.55 -16.56 4.69
CA PRO A 63 29.68 -17.37 4.24
C PRO A 63 29.61 -18.83 4.72
N LYS A 64 29.24 -19.07 5.99
CA LYS A 64 29.13 -20.43 6.50
C LYS A 64 28.01 -21.21 5.84
N PHE A 65 26.89 -20.57 5.59
CA PHE A 65 25.76 -21.17 4.91
C PHE A 65 26.06 -21.46 3.42
N ALA A 66 26.74 -20.53 2.73
CA ALA A 66 27.20 -20.77 1.36
C ALA A 66 28.08 -22.00 1.29
N LYS A 67 29.07 -22.14 2.20
CA LYS A 67 29.92 -23.33 2.29
C LYS A 67 29.13 -24.62 2.53
N ALA A 68 28.12 -24.58 3.40
CA ALA A 68 27.26 -25.72 3.65
C ALA A 68 26.45 -26.18 2.42
N LEU A 69 26.01 -25.20 1.57
CA LEU A 69 25.40 -25.52 0.28
C LEU A 69 26.39 -26.12 -0.72
N GLU A 70 27.61 -25.57 -0.80
CA GLU A 70 28.70 -26.12 -1.64
C GLU A 70 29.09 -27.56 -1.26
N GLU A 71 29.12 -27.85 0.03
CA GLU A 71 29.37 -29.22 0.54
C GLU A 71 28.27 -30.22 0.13
N LEU A 72 27.05 -29.73 -0.14
CA LEU A 72 25.94 -30.52 -0.70
C LEU A 72 25.92 -30.52 -2.24
N GLY A 73 26.96 -29.97 -2.90
CA GLY A 73 27.09 -29.94 -4.34
C GLY A 73 26.21 -28.89 -5.04
N VAL A 74 25.74 -27.88 -4.32
CA VAL A 74 24.89 -26.81 -4.85
C VAL A 74 25.74 -25.59 -5.21
N GLU A 75 25.61 -25.07 -6.43
CA GLU A 75 26.13 -23.76 -6.79
C GLU A 75 25.37 -22.66 -6.05
N VAL A 76 26.10 -21.85 -5.28
CA VAL A 76 25.48 -20.82 -4.43
C VAL A 76 24.98 -19.64 -5.28
N PRO A 77 23.68 -19.30 -5.21
CA PRO A 77 23.15 -18.16 -5.95
C PRO A 77 23.83 -16.85 -5.56
N THR A 78 24.22 -16.06 -6.57
CA THR A 78 24.83 -14.74 -6.40
C THR A 78 24.07 -13.66 -7.16
N LYS A 79 24.23 -12.42 -6.71
CA LYS A 79 23.65 -11.24 -7.37
C LYS A 79 24.60 -10.05 -7.30
N ILE A 80 24.45 -9.13 -8.24
CA ILE A 80 25.15 -7.85 -8.17
C ILE A 80 24.43 -6.92 -7.19
N SER A 81 25.15 -6.47 -6.18
CA SER A 81 24.64 -5.51 -5.20
C SER A 81 24.38 -4.15 -5.88
N PRO A 82 23.15 -3.64 -5.88
CA PRO A 82 22.86 -2.33 -6.48
C PRO A 82 23.63 -1.17 -5.82
N ARG A 83 24.02 -1.34 -4.55
CA ARG A 83 24.72 -0.32 -3.78
C ARG A 83 26.21 -0.29 -4.03
N THR A 84 26.85 -1.44 -4.22
CA THR A 84 28.31 -1.55 -4.28
C THR A 84 28.84 -1.97 -5.66
N GLY A 85 27.95 -2.42 -6.57
CA GLY A 85 28.33 -3.00 -7.86
C GLY A 85 29.11 -4.32 -7.77
N LYS A 86 29.30 -4.88 -6.56
CA LYS A 86 30.05 -6.12 -6.33
C LYS A 86 29.11 -7.32 -6.26
N SER A 87 29.63 -8.50 -6.63
CA SER A 87 28.93 -9.77 -6.42
C SER A 87 28.72 -10.03 -4.92
N ALA A 88 27.55 -10.50 -4.57
CA ALA A 88 27.17 -10.89 -3.21
C ALA A 88 26.25 -12.11 -3.26
N PHE A 89 26.22 -12.93 -2.20
CA PHE A 89 25.32 -14.07 -2.11
C PHE A 89 23.85 -13.65 -2.17
N ALA A 90 23.09 -14.29 -3.04
CA ALA A 90 21.64 -14.12 -3.20
C ALA A 90 20.88 -15.11 -2.29
N LEU A 91 20.96 -14.93 -0.98
CA LEU A 91 20.44 -15.84 0.06
C LEU A 91 19.33 -15.22 0.91
N ALA A 92 18.66 -14.19 0.41
CA ALA A 92 17.52 -13.56 1.08
C ALA A 92 16.21 -14.26 0.71
N LYS A 93 15.20 -14.13 1.58
CA LYS A 93 13.85 -14.68 1.36
C LYS A 93 13.11 -14.20 0.11
N ASN A 94 13.64 -13.21 -0.59
CA ASN A 94 13.08 -12.66 -1.82
C ASN A 94 13.94 -12.99 -3.05
N ASP A 95 15.03 -13.72 -2.88
CA ASP A 95 15.90 -14.11 -3.98
C ASP A 95 15.33 -15.35 -4.65
N THR A 96 14.88 -15.21 -5.90
CA THR A 96 14.16 -16.29 -6.62
C THR A 96 14.97 -17.56 -6.78
N ASP A 97 16.26 -17.43 -7.09
CA ASP A 97 17.16 -18.58 -7.28
C ASP A 97 17.43 -19.30 -5.97
N PHE A 98 17.47 -18.58 -4.86
CA PHE A 98 17.56 -19.18 -3.52
C PHE A 98 16.25 -19.90 -3.15
N LEU A 99 15.09 -19.30 -3.43
CA LEU A 99 13.81 -19.95 -3.16
C LEU A 99 13.58 -21.18 -4.04
N ALA A 100 14.11 -21.22 -5.25
CA ALA A 100 14.04 -22.40 -6.12
C ALA A 100 14.74 -23.63 -5.51
N LEU A 101 15.69 -23.45 -4.57
CA LEU A 101 16.33 -24.54 -3.85
C LEU A 101 15.39 -25.28 -2.88
N LEU A 102 14.22 -24.73 -2.56
CA LEU A 102 13.17 -25.43 -1.81
C LEU A 102 12.59 -26.61 -2.60
N ASP A 103 12.67 -26.59 -3.93
CA ASP A 103 12.22 -27.64 -4.83
C ASP A 103 13.40 -28.50 -5.34
N HIS A 104 14.58 -28.37 -4.74
CA HIS A 104 15.78 -29.13 -5.13
C HIS A 104 15.58 -30.64 -4.95
N PRO A 105 16.07 -31.49 -5.85
CA PRO A 105 15.93 -32.98 -5.73
C PRO A 105 16.44 -33.54 -4.40
N SER A 106 17.55 -33.03 -3.88
CA SER A 106 18.13 -33.45 -2.60
C SER A 106 17.31 -32.96 -1.41
N GLN A 107 16.86 -33.88 -0.55
CA GLN A 107 16.18 -33.55 0.71
C GLN A 107 17.06 -32.71 1.64
N ALA A 108 18.35 -33.01 1.74
CA ALA A 108 19.30 -32.30 2.59
C ALA A 108 19.40 -30.80 2.20
N VAL A 109 19.35 -30.50 0.90
CA VAL A 109 19.34 -29.09 0.40
C VAL A 109 18.04 -28.41 0.79
N ARG A 110 16.88 -29.06 0.58
CA ARG A 110 15.57 -28.50 0.97
C ARG A 110 15.50 -28.22 2.46
N ASP A 111 15.97 -29.15 3.29
CA ASP A 111 15.95 -28.99 4.74
C ASP A 111 16.89 -27.86 5.19
N LEU A 112 18.10 -27.78 4.63
CA LEU A 112 19.05 -26.70 4.93
C LEU A 112 18.52 -25.31 4.56
N VAL A 113 17.90 -25.18 3.39
CA VAL A 113 17.28 -23.92 2.92
C VAL A 113 16.08 -23.55 3.79
N SER A 114 15.21 -24.52 4.10
CA SER A 114 14.06 -24.32 4.98
C SER A 114 14.47 -23.87 6.38
N ALA A 115 15.48 -24.51 6.96
CA ALA A 115 16.03 -24.12 8.26
C ALA A 115 16.60 -22.70 8.26
N ARG A 116 17.31 -22.30 7.20
CA ARG A 116 17.81 -20.94 7.07
C ARG A 116 16.68 -19.93 7.00
N LEU A 117 15.65 -20.18 6.21
CA LEU A 117 14.49 -19.30 6.12
C LEU A 117 13.78 -19.16 7.46
N ALA A 118 13.59 -20.24 8.20
CA ALA A 118 13.01 -20.27 9.52
C ALA A 118 13.83 -19.45 10.53
N VAL A 119 15.16 -19.66 10.59
CA VAL A 119 16.06 -18.97 11.52
C VAL A 119 16.19 -17.47 11.20
N LYS A 120 16.16 -17.08 9.92
CA LYS A 120 16.21 -15.65 9.50
C LYS A 120 14.88 -14.93 9.66
N SER A 121 13.77 -15.64 9.84
CA SER A 121 12.43 -15.05 10.00
C SER A 121 12.16 -14.67 11.46
N THR A 122 12.87 -13.64 11.96
CA THR A 122 12.72 -13.19 13.37
C THR A 122 11.77 -12.00 13.54
N ILE A 123 11.34 -11.38 12.44
CA ILE A 123 10.56 -10.13 12.48
C ILE A 123 9.18 -10.35 13.12
N GLU A 124 8.51 -11.45 12.78
CA GLU A 124 7.17 -11.74 13.29
C GLU A 124 7.21 -12.07 14.78
N GLU A 125 8.16 -12.92 15.19
CA GLU A 125 8.39 -13.30 16.59
C GLU A 125 8.69 -12.05 17.45
N SER A 126 9.63 -11.20 17.00
CA SER A 126 9.95 -9.94 17.70
C SER A 126 8.76 -8.99 17.80
N ARG A 127 7.85 -8.99 16.81
CA ARG A 127 6.60 -8.21 16.85
C ARG A 127 5.60 -8.80 17.83
N MET A 128 5.47 -10.14 17.90
CA MET A 128 4.62 -10.82 18.89
C MET A 128 5.09 -10.54 20.31
N GLU A 129 6.39 -10.68 20.58
CA GLU A 129 7.00 -10.38 21.88
C GLU A 129 6.79 -8.92 22.27
N ARG A 130 6.91 -8.00 21.32
CA ARG A 130 6.65 -6.57 21.56
C ARG A 130 5.19 -6.28 21.86
N LEU A 131 4.24 -6.87 21.12
CA LEU A 131 2.80 -6.74 21.40
C LEU A 131 2.47 -7.26 22.81
N LEU A 132 2.99 -8.43 23.14
CA LEU A 132 2.83 -9.02 24.48
C LEU A 132 3.36 -8.09 25.58
N SER A 133 4.58 -7.55 25.39
CA SER A 133 5.18 -6.60 26.35
C SER A 133 4.39 -5.30 26.50
N ILE A 134 3.77 -4.79 25.42
CA ILE A 134 2.91 -3.60 25.48
C ILE A 134 1.62 -3.92 26.22
N SER A 135 0.98 -5.04 25.93
CA SER A 135 -0.26 -5.49 26.60
C SER A 135 -0.06 -5.62 28.11
N GLN A 136 1.00 -6.29 28.53
CA GLN A 136 1.32 -6.50 29.95
C GLN A 136 1.58 -5.19 30.71
N ARG A 137 2.07 -4.15 30.04
CA ARG A 137 2.32 -2.85 30.66
C ARG A 137 1.11 -1.92 30.67
N HIS A 138 0.31 -1.97 29.62
CA HIS A 138 -0.73 -0.96 29.39
C HIS A 138 -2.16 -1.53 29.38
N GLY A 139 -2.32 -2.85 29.33
CA GLY A 139 -3.62 -3.53 29.24
C GLY A 139 -4.34 -3.37 27.90
N ARG A 140 -3.98 -2.35 27.13
CA ARG A 140 -4.48 -2.06 25.79
C ARG A 140 -3.35 -1.65 24.87
N LEU A 141 -3.54 -1.74 23.56
CA LEU A 141 -2.54 -1.42 22.55
C LEU A 141 -2.63 0.05 22.14
N PRO A 142 -1.71 0.93 22.58
CA PRO A 142 -1.60 2.28 22.05
C PRO A 142 -1.15 2.23 20.58
N ILE A 143 -1.88 2.89 19.70
CA ILE A 143 -1.60 2.91 18.27
C ILE A 143 -0.67 4.09 17.96
N ALA A 144 0.61 3.80 17.78
CA ALA A 144 1.63 4.80 17.49
C ALA A 144 1.75 5.04 15.97
N LEU A 145 0.99 5.99 15.45
CA LEU A 145 1.09 6.47 14.07
C LEU A 145 1.69 7.87 14.02
N LYS A 146 2.54 8.11 13.04
CA LYS A 146 3.02 9.44 12.65
C LYS A 146 2.07 10.00 11.60
N PHE A 147 1.44 11.13 11.92
CA PHE A 147 0.56 11.84 11.01
C PHE A 147 1.35 12.45 9.85
N ALA A 148 0.87 12.29 8.63
CA ALA A 148 1.43 12.85 7.39
C ALA A 148 2.95 12.64 7.20
N ALA A 149 3.50 11.53 7.69
CA ALA A 149 4.95 11.31 7.69
C ALA A 149 5.51 10.77 6.36
N ALA A 150 4.69 10.19 5.49
CA ALA A 150 5.10 9.83 4.15
C ALA A 150 5.13 11.05 3.23
N HIS A 151 5.88 10.98 2.11
CA HIS A 151 5.92 12.05 1.10
C HIS A 151 4.52 12.41 0.58
N THR A 152 3.65 11.42 0.40
CA THR A 152 2.25 11.56 0.01
C THR A 152 1.31 11.87 1.18
N GLN A 153 1.86 12.27 2.33
CA GLN A 153 1.14 12.62 3.56
C GLN A 153 0.34 11.47 4.20
N ARG A 154 0.57 10.23 3.80
CA ARG A 154 0.00 9.07 4.48
C ARG A 154 0.53 8.94 5.91
N TRP A 155 -0.28 8.35 6.79
CA TRP A 155 0.20 7.91 8.09
C TRP A 155 1.30 6.87 7.95
N SER A 156 2.22 6.83 8.87
CA SER A 156 3.23 5.79 8.96
C SER A 156 3.36 5.25 10.37
N GLY A 157 3.73 3.97 10.49
CA GLY A 157 3.98 3.36 11.79
C GLY A 157 5.18 3.95 12.52
N SER A 158 5.13 3.91 13.83
CA SER A 158 6.16 4.37 14.77
C SER A 158 6.56 3.24 15.72
N GLU A 159 7.53 3.50 16.62
CA GLU A 159 7.87 2.64 17.75
C GLU A 159 8.23 1.18 17.40
N LYS A 160 8.84 0.94 16.21
CA LYS A 160 9.24 -0.39 15.72
C LYS A 160 8.09 -1.41 15.57
N LEU A 161 6.85 -0.95 15.76
CA LEU A 161 5.64 -1.71 15.49
C LEU A 161 4.79 -0.87 14.53
N ASN A 162 4.69 -1.28 13.27
CA ASN A 162 3.78 -0.64 12.34
C ASN A 162 2.43 -1.37 12.36
N PRO A 163 1.38 -0.83 13.03
CA PRO A 163 0.09 -1.48 13.10
C PRO A 163 -0.64 -1.56 11.76
N GLN A 164 -0.18 -0.80 10.75
CA GLN A 164 -0.73 -0.86 9.39
C GLN A 164 -0.24 -2.08 8.59
N ASN A 165 0.82 -2.77 9.04
CA ASN A 165 1.45 -3.91 8.35
C ASN A 165 1.55 -5.13 9.28
N LEU A 166 0.46 -5.47 9.95
CA LEU A 166 0.38 -6.67 10.77
C LEU A 166 0.15 -7.91 9.90
N THR A 167 0.81 -9.00 10.26
CA THR A 167 0.54 -10.31 9.65
C THR A 167 -0.83 -10.85 10.11
N PRO A 168 -1.43 -11.80 9.40
CA PRO A 168 -2.69 -12.41 9.82
C PRO A 168 -2.65 -12.95 11.26
N ALA A 169 -1.52 -13.53 11.68
CA ALA A 169 -1.36 -14.02 13.05
C ALA A 169 -1.40 -12.87 14.08
N LEU A 170 -0.75 -11.75 13.80
CA LEU A 170 -0.79 -10.58 14.68
C LEU A 170 -2.17 -9.91 14.70
N LYS A 171 -2.88 -9.87 13.57
CA LYS A 171 -4.25 -9.36 13.50
C LYS A 171 -5.20 -10.19 14.36
N LYS A 172 -5.06 -11.53 14.36
CA LYS A 172 -5.86 -12.43 15.20
C LYS A 172 -5.69 -12.20 16.69
N ALA A 173 -4.54 -11.67 17.10
CA ALA A 173 -4.30 -11.34 18.50
C ALA A 173 -5.00 -10.06 18.98
N LEU A 174 -5.52 -9.22 18.08
CA LEU A 174 -6.13 -7.93 18.42
C LEU A 174 -7.64 -8.03 18.42
N TYR A 175 -8.27 -7.69 19.54
CA TYR A 175 -9.71 -7.85 19.72
C TYR A 175 -10.33 -6.74 20.57
N ILE A 176 -11.65 -6.66 20.54
CA ILE A 176 -12.49 -5.85 21.44
C ILE A 176 -13.34 -6.82 22.30
N PRO A 177 -13.41 -6.65 23.61
CA PRO A 177 -14.34 -7.41 24.46
C PRO A 177 -15.79 -7.26 24.02
N LYS A 178 -16.57 -8.33 24.14
CA LYS A 178 -17.97 -8.37 23.66
C LYS A 178 -18.86 -7.32 24.31
N ASP A 179 -18.61 -6.98 25.54
CA ASP A 179 -19.33 -5.97 26.34
C ASP A 179 -18.91 -4.52 25.99
N GLU A 180 -17.79 -4.35 25.26
CA GLU A 180 -17.30 -3.03 24.87
C GLU A 180 -17.72 -2.61 23.46
N GLY A 181 -18.24 -3.54 22.63
CA GLY A 181 -18.74 -3.26 21.29
C GLY A 181 -18.38 -4.30 20.23
N VAL A 182 -18.35 -3.83 18.98
CA VAL A 182 -17.99 -4.60 17.78
C VAL A 182 -16.90 -3.84 17.02
N LEU A 183 -15.90 -4.54 16.56
CA LEU A 183 -14.86 -3.98 15.70
C LEU A 183 -15.35 -3.94 14.25
N LEU A 184 -15.20 -2.80 13.61
CA LEU A 184 -15.53 -2.56 12.21
C LEU A 184 -14.25 -2.26 11.44
N GLU A 185 -14.10 -2.79 10.23
CA GLU A 185 -13.17 -2.33 9.22
C GLU A 185 -13.98 -1.76 8.06
N ILE A 186 -13.79 -0.48 7.77
CA ILE A 186 -14.44 0.23 6.69
C ILE A 186 -13.38 0.58 5.67
N ASP A 187 -13.43 -0.05 4.50
CA ASP A 187 -12.42 0.04 3.45
C ASP A 187 -12.96 0.75 2.21
N TYR A 188 -12.20 1.74 1.70
CA TYR A 188 -12.54 2.36 0.43
C TYR A 188 -12.25 1.43 -0.74
N SER A 189 -13.26 1.11 -1.51
CA SER A 189 -13.13 0.26 -2.69
C SER A 189 -12.30 0.97 -3.78
N GLN A 190 -11.09 0.46 -4.06
CA GLN A 190 -10.23 0.88 -5.17
C GLN A 190 -9.95 2.41 -5.23
N ILE A 191 -9.80 3.07 -4.09
CA ILE A 191 -9.73 4.53 -4.02
C ILE A 191 -8.67 5.15 -4.95
N GLU A 192 -7.48 4.54 -5.06
CA GLU A 192 -6.42 5.08 -5.93
C GLU A 192 -6.80 4.99 -7.41
N ALA A 193 -7.46 3.90 -7.84
CA ALA A 193 -7.93 3.76 -9.22
C ALA A 193 -9.09 4.72 -9.54
N ARG A 194 -10.00 4.94 -8.58
CA ARG A 194 -11.10 5.92 -8.70
C ARG A 194 -10.56 7.35 -8.78
N VAL A 195 -9.61 7.71 -7.93
CA VAL A 195 -8.94 9.03 -7.98
C VAL A 195 -8.17 9.19 -9.29
N LEU A 196 -7.48 8.15 -9.77
CA LEU A 196 -6.76 8.17 -11.05
C LEU A 196 -7.71 8.45 -12.21
N ALA A 197 -8.82 7.70 -12.33
CA ALA A 197 -9.81 7.88 -13.37
C ALA A 197 -10.41 9.30 -13.31
N TRP A 198 -10.78 9.76 -12.11
CA TRP A 198 -11.36 11.08 -11.90
C TRP A 198 -10.41 12.23 -12.24
N LEU A 199 -9.11 12.12 -11.94
CA LEU A 199 -8.10 13.12 -12.32
C LEU A 199 -7.83 13.14 -13.82
N ALA A 200 -7.80 11.95 -14.44
CA ALA A 200 -7.44 11.80 -15.84
C ALA A 200 -8.54 12.22 -16.81
N CYS A 201 -9.82 12.09 -16.41
CA CYS A 201 -10.94 12.26 -17.32
C CYS A 201 -11.61 13.64 -17.18
N PRO A 202 -11.95 14.31 -18.30
CA PRO A 202 -12.81 15.50 -18.28
C PRO A 202 -14.16 15.21 -17.62
N GLN A 203 -14.83 16.26 -17.10
CA GLN A 203 -16.11 16.08 -16.39
C GLN A 203 -17.25 15.59 -17.27
N ASP A 204 -17.24 16.01 -18.55
CA ASP A 204 -18.37 15.85 -19.46
C ASP A 204 -18.11 14.82 -20.58
N THR A 205 -17.17 13.89 -20.38
CA THR A 205 -16.82 12.89 -21.39
C THR A 205 -17.19 11.50 -20.93
N GLU A 206 -17.74 10.70 -21.86
CA GLU A 206 -17.87 9.24 -21.70
C GLU A 206 -16.50 8.57 -21.76
N ASP A 207 -15.75 8.66 -20.67
CA ASP A 207 -14.50 7.91 -20.53
C ASP A 207 -14.80 6.52 -19.96
N ALA A 208 -14.27 5.48 -20.61
CA ALA A 208 -14.54 4.10 -20.22
C ALA A 208 -14.09 3.78 -18.80
N PHE A 209 -12.98 4.42 -18.32
CA PHE A 209 -12.44 4.14 -17.00
C PHE A 209 -13.27 4.81 -15.90
N LEU A 210 -13.55 6.12 -16.01
CA LEU A 210 -14.39 6.83 -15.06
C LEU A 210 -15.84 6.37 -15.15
N GLY A 211 -16.35 6.13 -16.36
CA GLY A 211 -17.72 5.66 -16.62
C GLY A 211 -18.02 4.32 -15.93
N ALA A 212 -17.09 3.37 -15.93
CA ALA A 212 -17.26 2.10 -15.22
C ALA A 212 -17.47 2.32 -13.71
N PHE A 213 -16.70 3.22 -13.08
CA PHE A 213 -16.88 3.55 -11.67
C PHE A 213 -18.18 4.31 -11.37
N LEU A 214 -18.61 5.21 -12.27
CA LEU A 214 -19.86 5.95 -12.11
C LEU A 214 -21.10 5.06 -12.24
N ARG A 215 -21.02 3.98 -13.03
CA ARG A 215 -22.08 2.99 -13.16
C ARG A 215 -21.98 1.84 -12.15
N ASP A 216 -21.00 1.92 -11.22
CA ASP A 216 -20.70 0.87 -10.21
C ASP A 216 -20.39 -0.49 -10.84
N GLU A 217 -19.72 -0.49 -12.00
CA GLU A 217 -19.29 -1.69 -12.71
C GLU A 217 -17.92 -2.18 -12.21
N ASP A 218 -17.67 -3.48 -12.40
CA ASP A 218 -16.40 -4.10 -12.04
C ASP A 218 -15.29 -3.74 -13.06
N VAL A 219 -14.54 -2.69 -12.78
CA VAL A 219 -13.43 -2.20 -13.63
C VAL A 219 -12.38 -3.28 -13.91
N TYR A 220 -12.23 -4.28 -13.04
CA TYR A 220 -11.30 -5.38 -13.25
C TYR A 220 -11.79 -6.34 -14.32
N LYS A 221 -13.11 -6.58 -14.41
CA LYS A 221 -13.73 -7.32 -15.49
C LYS A 221 -13.63 -6.55 -16.81
N HIS A 222 -13.82 -5.23 -16.80
CA HIS A 222 -13.59 -4.39 -17.98
C HIS A 222 -12.17 -4.51 -18.51
N THR A 223 -11.18 -4.38 -17.63
CA THR A 223 -9.77 -4.55 -18.03
C THR A 223 -9.48 -5.95 -18.55
N ALA A 224 -10.04 -6.99 -17.93
CA ALA A 224 -9.93 -8.36 -18.42
C ALA A 224 -10.58 -8.53 -19.80
N SER A 225 -11.77 -7.97 -20.00
CA SER A 225 -12.46 -7.94 -21.30
C SER A 225 -11.56 -7.34 -22.40
N PHE A 226 -10.89 -6.24 -22.12
CA PHE A 226 -9.96 -5.64 -23.07
C PHE A 226 -8.71 -6.48 -23.34
N ILE A 227 -8.23 -7.24 -22.37
CA ILE A 227 -7.04 -8.11 -22.52
C ILE A 227 -7.38 -9.33 -23.36
N TYR A 228 -8.53 -9.96 -23.11
CA TYR A 228 -8.91 -11.26 -23.66
C TYR A 228 -9.91 -11.19 -24.82
N GLY A 229 -10.58 -10.05 -25.02
CA GLY A 229 -11.67 -9.92 -26.02
C GLY A 229 -12.95 -10.69 -25.65
N ILE A 230 -13.16 -10.94 -24.37
CA ILE A 230 -14.33 -11.65 -23.83
C ILE A 230 -15.33 -10.61 -23.31
N PRO A 231 -16.64 -10.75 -23.54
CA PRO A 231 -17.66 -9.88 -22.95
C PRO A 231 -17.56 -9.81 -21.42
N VAL A 232 -17.82 -8.64 -20.83
CA VAL A 232 -17.68 -8.41 -19.38
C VAL A 232 -18.57 -9.37 -18.58
N GLU A 233 -19.74 -9.69 -19.09
CA GLU A 233 -20.75 -10.55 -18.48
C GLU A 233 -20.30 -12.01 -18.41
N GLU A 234 -19.44 -12.45 -19.32
CA GLU A 234 -18.90 -13.81 -19.36
C GLU A 234 -17.71 -14.01 -18.41
N ILE A 235 -17.16 -12.94 -17.84
CA ILE A 235 -16.02 -13.02 -16.93
C ILE A 235 -16.52 -13.29 -15.50
N ALA A 236 -16.23 -14.47 -14.97
CA ALA A 236 -16.59 -14.83 -13.61
C ALA A 236 -15.81 -14.01 -12.56
N SER A 237 -16.42 -13.75 -11.40
CA SER A 237 -15.84 -12.89 -10.36
C SER A 237 -14.62 -13.49 -9.68
N ASP A 238 -14.45 -14.82 -9.74
CA ASP A 238 -13.32 -15.57 -9.17
C ASP A 238 -12.34 -16.07 -10.25
N SER A 239 -12.56 -15.72 -11.53
CA SER A 239 -11.76 -16.19 -12.66
C SER A 239 -10.32 -15.66 -12.64
N GLU A 240 -9.42 -16.36 -13.34
CA GLU A 240 -8.04 -15.92 -13.53
C GLU A 240 -7.97 -14.65 -14.39
N GLU A 241 -8.83 -14.54 -15.38
CA GLU A 241 -8.95 -13.36 -16.25
C GLU A 241 -9.23 -12.11 -15.42
N ARG A 242 -10.21 -12.16 -14.51
CA ARG A 242 -10.51 -11.05 -13.59
C ARG A 242 -9.35 -10.77 -12.65
N LYS A 243 -8.66 -11.79 -12.12
CA LYS A 243 -7.46 -11.60 -11.27
C LYS A 243 -6.34 -10.90 -12.04
N ARG A 244 -6.10 -11.27 -13.29
CA ARG A 244 -5.14 -10.58 -14.18
C ARG A 244 -5.59 -9.16 -14.48
N GLY A 245 -6.87 -8.95 -14.75
CA GLY A 245 -7.47 -7.62 -14.92
C GLY A 245 -7.24 -6.73 -13.70
N LYS A 246 -7.48 -7.26 -12.49
CA LYS A 246 -7.23 -6.57 -11.21
C LYS A 246 -5.77 -6.12 -11.06
N ILE A 247 -4.84 -7.05 -11.23
CA ILE A 247 -3.40 -6.76 -11.09
C ILE A 247 -2.96 -5.74 -12.14
N THR A 248 -3.44 -5.89 -13.39
CA THR A 248 -3.12 -4.95 -14.47
C THR A 248 -3.66 -3.56 -14.18
N THR A 249 -4.92 -3.43 -13.76
CA THR A 249 -5.53 -2.13 -13.43
C THR A 249 -4.77 -1.40 -12.34
N LEU A 250 -4.44 -2.09 -11.25
CA LEU A 250 -3.75 -1.49 -10.11
C LEU A 250 -2.29 -1.13 -10.41
N ALA A 251 -1.63 -1.90 -11.27
CA ALA A 251 -0.21 -1.73 -11.56
C ALA A 251 0.04 -0.82 -12.79
N ALA A 252 -0.72 -0.97 -13.88
CA ALA A 252 -0.49 -0.25 -15.11
C ALA A 252 -0.87 1.23 -15.04
N GLY A 253 -1.75 1.62 -14.11
CA GLY A 253 -2.18 3.00 -13.90
C GLY A 253 -1.04 3.97 -13.57
N PHE A 254 0.08 3.46 -13.07
CA PHE A 254 1.23 4.25 -12.62
C PHE A 254 2.52 3.97 -13.41
N GLY A 255 2.37 3.58 -14.67
CA GLY A 255 3.48 3.48 -15.63
C GLY A 255 4.38 2.27 -15.44
N LEU A 256 3.88 1.17 -14.90
CA LEU A 256 4.64 -0.06 -14.70
C LEU A 256 5.16 -0.63 -16.05
N SER A 257 6.37 -1.21 -16.03
CA SER A 257 6.93 -1.92 -17.18
C SER A 257 6.43 -3.37 -17.29
N ALA A 258 6.55 -3.98 -18.48
CA ALA A 258 6.18 -5.38 -18.69
C ALA A 258 6.94 -6.34 -17.77
N ASP A 259 8.25 -6.13 -17.59
CA ASP A 259 9.07 -6.95 -16.69
C ASP A 259 8.62 -6.85 -15.23
N ALA A 260 8.17 -5.66 -14.81
CA ALA A 260 7.67 -5.46 -13.46
C ALA A 260 6.27 -6.08 -13.28
N LEU A 261 5.39 -5.98 -14.28
CA LEU A 261 4.07 -6.63 -14.25
C LEU A 261 4.20 -8.15 -14.25
N GLN A 262 5.12 -8.72 -15.05
CA GLN A 262 5.41 -10.15 -15.03
C GLN A 262 5.82 -10.64 -13.64
N ARG A 263 6.74 -9.90 -12.96
CA ARG A 263 7.11 -10.22 -11.58
C ARG A 263 5.91 -10.14 -10.62
N THR A 264 5.03 -9.16 -10.80
CA THR A 264 3.82 -9.03 -9.97
C THR A 264 2.87 -10.21 -10.18
N PHE A 265 2.68 -10.66 -11.40
CA PHE A 265 1.91 -11.87 -11.70
C PHE A 265 2.53 -13.11 -11.03
N LYS A 266 3.84 -13.30 -11.14
CA LYS A 266 4.54 -14.41 -10.49
C LYS A 266 4.36 -14.41 -8.97
N ILE A 267 4.46 -13.26 -8.33
CA ILE A 267 4.22 -13.10 -6.87
C ILE A 267 2.77 -13.46 -6.51
N ALA A 268 1.81 -13.16 -7.39
CA ALA A 268 0.40 -13.51 -7.22
C ALA A 268 0.06 -14.97 -7.60
N GLY A 269 1.06 -15.80 -7.92
CA GLY A 269 0.87 -17.18 -8.34
C GLY A 269 0.31 -17.35 -9.76
N ILE A 270 0.42 -16.30 -10.59
CA ILE A 270 -0.06 -16.32 -11.98
C ILE A 270 1.15 -16.47 -12.89
N GLU A 271 1.16 -17.54 -13.68
CA GLU A 271 2.17 -17.72 -14.73
C GLU A 271 1.86 -16.82 -15.92
N ALA A 272 2.83 -16.01 -16.31
CA ALA A 272 2.73 -15.13 -17.46
C ALA A 272 4.12 -14.88 -18.07
N SER A 273 4.19 -14.90 -19.39
CA SER A 273 5.38 -14.48 -20.12
C SER A 273 5.53 -12.93 -20.05
N ARG A 274 6.71 -12.44 -20.43
CA ARG A 274 6.93 -11.00 -20.60
C ARG A 274 6.01 -10.41 -21.67
N ASP A 275 5.74 -11.16 -22.72
CA ASP A 275 4.86 -10.73 -23.82
C ASP A 275 3.40 -10.69 -23.38
N ASP A 276 2.95 -11.62 -22.54
CA ASP A 276 1.64 -11.55 -21.89
C ASP A 276 1.49 -10.28 -21.08
N ALA A 277 2.47 -9.98 -20.24
CA ALA A 277 2.48 -8.75 -19.45
C ALA A 277 2.50 -7.49 -20.34
N ALA A 278 3.24 -7.51 -21.45
CA ALA A 278 3.26 -6.41 -22.41
C ALA A 278 1.88 -6.21 -23.08
N ARG A 279 1.21 -7.31 -23.47
CA ARG A 279 -0.17 -7.25 -24.02
C ARG A 279 -1.16 -6.66 -23.00
N CYS A 280 -1.09 -7.07 -21.75
CA CYS A 280 -1.93 -6.51 -20.69
C CYS A 280 -1.76 -4.98 -20.55
N ILE A 281 -0.51 -4.50 -20.54
CA ILE A 281 -0.22 -3.07 -20.47
C ILE A 281 -0.71 -2.32 -21.70
N GLN A 282 -0.53 -2.89 -22.90
CA GLN A 282 -1.00 -2.27 -24.15
C GLN A 282 -2.52 -2.18 -24.16
N ALA A 283 -3.25 -3.27 -23.79
CA ALA A 283 -4.69 -3.26 -23.67
C ALA A 283 -5.18 -2.19 -22.72
N TYR A 284 -4.59 -2.08 -21.52
CA TYR A 284 -4.90 -1.04 -20.55
C TYR A 284 -4.74 0.37 -21.14
N ARG A 285 -3.57 0.68 -21.70
CA ARG A 285 -3.24 2.01 -22.25
C ARG A 285 -4.09 2.39 -23.46
N LYS A 286 -4.46 1.40 -24.29
CA LYS A 286 -5.30 1.62 -25.46
C LYS A 286 -6.74 1.96 -25.07
N ASN A 287 -7.28 1.27 -24.06
CA ASN A 287 -8.68 1.41 -23.67
C ASN A 287 -8.92 2.51 -22.62
N TYR A 288 -7.87 2.93 -21.90
CA TYR A 288 -7.91 4.05 -20.97
C TYR A 288 -6.90 5.15 -21.37
N PRO A 289 -7.05 5.79 -22.54
CA PRO A 289 -6.04 6.70 -23.10
C PRO A 289 -5.86 8.00 -22.30
N SER A 290 -6.85 8.36 -21.47
CA SER A 290 -6.78 9.49 -20.54
C SER A 290 -5.65 9.33 -19.50
N VAL A 291 -5.34 8.10 -19.10
CA VAL A 291 -4.30 7.82 -18.09
C VAL A 291 -2.88 8.13 -18.62
N PRO A 292 -2.43 7.62 -19.77
CA PRO A 292 -1.16 8.04 -20.36
C PRO A 292 -1.04 9.55 -20.60
N ARG A 293 -2.14 10.23 -21.01
CA ARG A 293 -2.14 11.70 -21.17
C ARG A 293 -1.88 12.41 -19.85
N LEU A 294 -2.45 11.91 -18.74
CA LEU A 294 -2.17 12.45 -17.41
C LEU A 294 -0.69 12.27 -17.02
N TRP A 295 -0.02 11.19 -17.46
CA TRP A 295 1.43 11.04 -17.24
C TRP A 295 2.22 12.08 -18.03
N GLU A 296 1.81 12.43 -19.26
CA GLU A 296 2.42 13.51 -20.05
C GLU A 296 2.27 14.86 -19.35
N ASP A 297 1.11 15.15 -18.76
CA ASP A 297 0.91 16.33 -17.93
C ASP A 297 1.88 16.35 -16.73
N GLY A 298 2.06 15.18 -16.06
CA GLY A 298 3.04 15.02 -15.00
C GLY A 298 4.48 15.30 -15.43
N ASP A 299 4.88 14.80 -16.60
CA ASP A 299 6.20 15.09 -17.18
C ASP A 299 6.37 16.57 -17.57
N ALA A 300 5.33 17.21 -18.08
CA ALA A 300 5.33 18.64 -18.36
C ALA A 300 5.50 19.47 -17.08
N CYS A 301 4.78 19.11 -16.02
CA CYS A 301 4.94 19.73 -14.72
C CYS A 301 6.34 19.56 -14.14
N LEU A 302 6.92 18.36 -14.29
CA LEU A 302 8.28 18.07 -13.82
C LEU A 302 9.33 18.90 -14.53
N LYS A 303 9.20 19.05 -15.86
CA LYS A 303 10.07 19.93 -16.66
C LYS A 303 9.91 21.41 -16.26
N ALA A 304 8.68 21.86 -15.99
CA ALA A 304 8.40 23.22 -15.51
C ALA A 304 9.00 23.45 -14.12
N LEU A 305 8.84 22.49 -13.20
CA LEU A 305 9.43 22.51 -11.86
C LEU A 305 10.97 22.64 -11.94
N TRP A 306 11.64 21.82 -12.75
CA TRP A 306 13.07 21.91 -12.98
C TRP A 306 13.50 23.28 -13.51
N HIS A 307 12.76 23.82 -14.48
CA HIS A 307 13.04 25.16 -15.01
C HIS A 307 12.89 26.26 -13.95
N ASN A 308 11.94 26.15 -13.06
CA ASN A 308 11.63 27.15 -12.05
C ASN A 308 12.59 27.12 -10.86
N MET A 309 13.26 26.00 -10.62
CA MET A 309 14.25 25.87 -9.55
C MET A 309 15.43 26.84 -9.75
N GLY A 310 15.87 27.44 -8.68
CA GLY A 310 16.96 28.42 -8.70
C GLY A 310 16.55 29.84 -9.16
N ARG A 311 15.28 30.09 -9.47
CA ARG A 311 14.76 31.41 -9.83
C ARG A 311 14.13 32.08 -8.62
N SER A 312 14.62 33.24 -8.27
CA SER A 312 14.21 34.00 -7.08
C SER A 312 12.84 34.69 -7.19
N THR A 313 12.30 34.84 -8.40
CA THR A 313 11.05 35.55 -8.65
C THR A 313 10.07 34.72 -9.46
N HIS A 314 8.77 34.90 -9.24
CA HIS A 314 7.71 34.25 -10.02
C HIS A 314 7.66 34.73 -11.48
N ALA A 315 8.24 35.89 -11.77
CA ALA A 315 8.39 36.41 -13.13
C ALA A 315 9.30 35.46 -13.94
N GLY A 316 8.76 34.83 -14.99
CA GLY A 316 9.45 33.85 -15.82
C GLY A 316 9.35 32.40 -15.33
N TRP A 317 8.57 32.09 -14.30
CA TRP A 317 8.24 30.72 -13.99
C TRP A 317 7.40 30.10 -15.11
N ARG A 318 7.74 28.88 -15.47
CA ARG A 318 6.91 28.08 -16.37
C ARG A 318 5.70 27.56 -15.63
N VAL A 319 4.55 27.63 -16.29
CA VAL A 319 3.28 27.05 -15.85
C VAL A 319 3.06 25.74 -16.62
N ALA A 320 2.45 24.78 -15.97
CA ALA A 320 2.00 23.56 -16.61
C ALA A 320 0.64 23.17 -16.02
N ARG A 321 -0.19 22.55 -16.83
CA ARG A 321 -1.47 22.00 -16.40
C ARG A 321 -1.25 20.56 -15.92
N PHE A 322 -2.06 20.14 -14.94
CA PHE A 322 -2.10 18.75 -14.47
C PHE A 322 -3.55 18.29 -14.38
N GLY A 323 -3.91 17.32 -15.22
CA GLY A 323 -5.23 16.70 -15.21
C GLY A 323 -6.40 17.66 -15.40
N HIS A 324 -7.57 17.22 -14.94
CA HIS A 324 -8.84 17.94 -15.13
C HIS A 324 -9.47 18.47 -13.82
N ARG A 325 -8.76 18.39 -12.70
CA ARG A 325 -9.24 18.77 -11.36
C ARG A 325 -8.27 19.72 -10.66
N PRO A 326 -8.12 20.97 -11.14
CA PRO A 326 -7.19 21.94 -10.56
C PRO A 326 -7.59 22.37 -9.13
N GLU A 327 -8.85 22.19 -8.74
CA GLU A 327 -9.35 22.39 -7.38
C GLU A 327 -8.78 21.37 -6.39
N ALA A 328 -8.50 20.15 -6.87
CA ALA A 328 -7.97 19.06 -6.05
C ALA A 328 -6.45 18.95 -6.10
N PHE A 329 -5.86 19.15 -7.27
CA PHE A 329 -4.42 18.98 -7.44
C PHE A 329 -3.92 19.86 -8.59
N ARG A 330 -3.13 20.89 -8.25
CA ARG A 330 -2.60 21.81 -9.27
C ARG A 330 -1.12 22.09 -9.08
N PHE A 331 -0.44 22.25 -10.19
CA PHE A 331 0.96 22.68 -10.20
C PHE A 331 1.08 24.17 -9.84
N GLU A 332 1.92 24.49 -8.86
CA GLU A 332 2.23 25.86 -8.41
C GLU A 332 3.74 26.11 -8.39
N GLY A 333 4.34 26.14 -9.56
CA GLY A 333 5.72 26.57 -9.78
C GLY A 333 6.81 25.69 -9.16
N LEU A 334 6.84 25.50 -7.84
CA LEU A 334 7.83 24.71 -7.12
C LEU A 334 7.23 23.49 -6.40
N GLY A 335 6.05 23.07 -6.80
CA GLY A 335 5.35 21.93 -6.24
C GLY A 335 3.90 21.85 -6.66
N PHE A 336 3.17 20.95 -6.03
CA PHE A 336 1.74 20.76 -6.30
C PHE A 336 0.95 21.10 -5.04
N LEU A 337 0.00 22.01 -5.19
CA LEU A 337 -0.91 22.40 -4.13
C LEU A 337 -1.98 21.32 -3.95
N LEU A 338 -2.21 20.95 -2.70
CA LEU A 338 -3.23 20.03 -2.24
C LEU A 338 -4.41 20.76 -1.61
N PRO A 339 -5.60 20.16 -1.52
CA PRO A 339 -6.80 20.79 -0.96
C PRO A 339 -6.65 21.28 0.48
N ASN A 340 -5.84 20.59 1.30
CA ASN A 340 -5.54 21.01 2.66
C ASN A 340 -4.57 22.22 2.77
N GLY A 341 -4.19 22.81 1.63
CA GLY A 341 -3.29 23.95 1.54
C GLY A 341 -1.81 23.62 1.66
N THR A 342 -1.44 22.36 1.80
CA THR A 342 -0.04 21.93 1.78
C THR A 342 0.45 21.67 0.35
N LYS A 343 1.74 21.49 0.18
CA LYS A 343 2.33 21.21 -1.14
C LYS A 343 3.14 19.93 -1.14
N LEU A 344 2.95 19.11 -2.17
CA LEU A 344 3.91 18.08 -2.53
C LEU A 344 5.12 18.75 -3.17
N LYS A 345 6.29 18.55 -2.57
CA LYS A 345 7.57 19.13 -3.00
C LYS A 345 8.55 18.01 -3.35
N TYR A 346 9.44 18.32 -4.29
CA TYR A 346 10.50 17.41 -4.72
C TYR A 346 11.88 18.03 -4.42
N PRO A 347 12.33 18.01 -3.15
CA PRO A 347 13.55 18.68 -2.74
C PRO A 347 14.77 18.06 -3.42
N GLY A 348 15.77 18.91 -3.78
CA GLY A 348 16.97 18.45 -4.43
C GLY A 348 16.73 17.78 -5.78
N LEU A 349 15.66 18.19 -6.50
CA LEU A 349 15.39 17.68 -7.84
C LEU A 349 16.64 17.86 -8.70
N SER A 350 17.09 16.79 -9.33
CA SER A 350 18.25 16.73 -10.20
C SER A 350 17.91 16.04 -11.50
N ARG A 351 18.69 16.31 -12.54
CA ARG A 351 18.54 15.69 -13.86
C ARG A 351 19.87 15.11 -14.30
N ASP A 352 19.89 13.83 -14.65
CA ASP A 352 21.09 13.18 -15.16
C ASP A 352 21.37 13.52 -16.65
N TYR A 353 22.51 13.04 -17.16
CA TYR A 353 22.92 13.25 -18.56
C TYR A 353 21.99 12.59 -19.58
N ARG A 354 21.19 11.59 -19.17
CA ARG A 354 20.17 10.93 -19.99
C ARG A 354 18.82 11.64 -19.95
N GLY A 355 18.71 12.71 -19.15
CA GLY A 355 17.50 13.49 -19.01
C GLY A 355 16.51 12.95 -17.97
N SER A 356 16.88 11.92 -17.21
CA SER A 356 16.05 11.36 -16.15
C SER A 356 16.10 12.23 -14.89
N PHE A 357 14.96 12.36 -14.21
CA PHE A 357 14.85 13.14 -12.98
C PHE A 357 14.92 12.26 -11.75
N SER A 358 15.54 12.77 -10.68
CA SER A 358 15.52 12.23 -9.33
C SER A 358 15.44 13.33 -8.29
N TYR A 359 14.95 13.01 -7.07
CA TYR A 359 14.85 13.97 -5.96
C TYR A 359 15.29 13.32 -4.65
N HIS A 360 15.64 14.15 -3.65
CA HIS A 360 16.23 13.69 -2.41
C HIS A 360 15.15 13.36 -1.37
N MET A 361 14.80 12.08 -1.23
CA MET A 361 14.09 11.53 -0.08
C MET A 361 14.91 10.50 0.70
N LYS A 362 15.96 9.98 0.07
CA LYS A 362 16.91 9.01 0.62
C LYS A 362 18.31 9.37 0.13
N ALA A 363 19.33 8.81 0.74
CA ALA A 363 20.72 9.06 0.38
C ALA A 363 21.04 8.88 -1.11
N ASP A 364 20.41 7.87 -1.75
CA ASP A 364 20.67 7.52 -3.15
C ASP A 364 19.74 8.24 -4.16
N GLY A 365 18.88 9.16 -3.69
CA GLY A 365 17.84 9.78 -4.50
C GLY A 365 16.68 8.83 -4.87
N VAL A 366 15.58 9.40 -5.33
CA VAL A 366 14.41 8.67 -5.81
C VAL A 366 14.09 9.14 -7.22
N ARG A 367 14.05 8.20 -8.18
CA ARG A 367 13.68 8.51 -9.55
C ARG A 367 12.24 9.02 -9.62
N ILE A 368 12.02 10.09 -10.40
CA ILE A 368 10.72 10.71 -10.62
C ILE A 368 10.45 10.93 -12.11
N PHE A 369 9.21 10.71 -12.51
CA PHE A 369 8.71 10.85 -13.88
C PHE A 369 7.19 11.06 -13.83
N GLY A 370 6.56 11.39 -14.94
CA GLY A 370 5.17 11.80 -14.97
C GLY A 370 4.20 10.83 -14.29
N ALA A 371 4.27 9.54 -14.62
CA ALA A 371 3.42 8.54 -13.97
C ALA A 371 3.66 8.43 -12.45
N LYS A 372 4.89 8.71 -11.97
CA LYS A 372 5.19 8.74 -10.53
C LYS A 372 4.64 9.99 -9.85
N ILE A 373 4.53 11.11 -10.55
CA ILE A 373 3.79 12.28 -10.06
C ILE A 373 2.31 11.94 -9.92
N VAL A 374 1.73 11.25 -10.92
CA VAL A 374 0.34 10.79 -10.87
C VAL A 374 0.09 9.86 -9.68
N GLU A 375 0.97 8.90 -9.45
CA GLU A 375 0.88 8.02 -8.27
C GLU A 375 0.91 8.83 -6.97
N ASN A 376 1.83 9.78 -6.84
CA ASN A 376 1.92 10.63 -5.66
C ASN A 376 0.65 11.50 -5.47
N ALA A 377 0.06 12.00 -6.57
CA ALA A 377 -1.20 12.73 -6.54
C ALA A 377 -2.35 11.85 -6.04
N CYS A 378 -2.54 10.66 -6.64
CA CYS A 378 -3.59 9.72 -6.25
C CYS A 378 -3.47 9.33 -4.78
N GLN A 379 -2.28 8.99 -4.31
CA GLN A 379 -2.02 8.63 -2.92
C GLN A 379 -2.30 9.79 -1.95
N SER A 380 -1.92 11.00 -2.32
CA SER A 380 -2.14 12.18 -1.46
C SER A 380 -3.62 12.54 -1.36
N LEU A 381 -4.35 12.48 -2.46
CA LEU A 381 -5.78 12.77 -2.49
C LEU A 381 -6.59 11.69 -1.78
N ALA A 382 -6.28 10.41 -2.03
CA ALA A 382 -6.89 9.27 -1.30
C ALA A 382 -6.71 9.43 0.21
N ARG A 383 -5.50 9.80 0.66
CA ARG A 383 -5.23 10.09 2.07
C ARG A 383 -6.08 11.25 2.60
N GLN A 384 -6.30 12.32 1.82
CA GLN A 384 -7.11 13.45 2.28
C GLN A 384 -8.59 13.10 2.33
N ILE A 385 -9.08 12.25 1.44
CA ILE A 385 -10.43 11.68 1.50
C ILE A 385 -10.59 10.85 2.79
N LEU A 386 -9.62 9.98 3.09
CA LEU A 386 -9.62 9.22 4.33
C LEU A 386 -9.60 10.13 5.57
N ALA A 387 -8.78 11.19 5.57
CA ALA A 387 -8.73 12.14 6.68
C ALA A 387 -10.05 12.88 6.87
N TYR A 388 -10.73 13.21 5.77
CA TYR A 388 -12.08 13.80 5.82
C TYR A 388 -13.08 12.82 6.43
N ALA A 389 -13.09 11.55 6.00
CA ALA A 389 -13.94 10.52 6.57
C ALA A 389 -13.68 10.33 8.07
N VAL A 390 -12.41 10.21 8.49
CA VAL A 390 -12.00 10.16 9.90
C VAL A 390 -12.56 11.36 10.68
N ALA A 391 -12.44 12.57 10.11
CA ALA A 391 -12.92 13.79 10.75
C ALA A 391 -14.46 13.85 10.87
N GLN A 392 -15.20 13.29 9.91
CA GLN A 392 -16.65 13.22 9.97
C GLN A 392 -17.12 12.17 10.98
N LEU A 393 -16.57 10.94 10.88
CA LEU A 393 -16.92 9.83 11.76
C LEU A 393 -16.55 10.09 13.21
N SER A 394 -15.47 10.82 13.48
CA SER A 394 -15.07 11.20 14.84
C SER A 394 -16.01 12.17 15.55
N LYS A 395 -17.02 12.71 14.86
CA LYS A 395 -18.08 13.55 15.48
C LYS A 395 -19.10 12.73 16.25
N ASP A 396 -19.28 11.47 15.90
CA ASP A 396 -20.14 10.57 16.65
C ASP A 396 -19.41 10.07 17.91
N PRO A 397 -19.87 10.43 19.12
CA PRO A 397 -19.24 10.01 20.36
C PRO A 397 -19.34 8.50 20.62
N LYS A 398 -20.28 7.80 19.96
CA LYS A 398 -20.47 6.36 20.06
C LYS A 398 -19.46 5.58 19.24
N LEU A 399 -18.90 6.19 18.20
CA LEU A 399 -17.93 5.56 17.31
C LEU A 399 -16.49 5.93 17.75
N LYS A 400 -15.68 4.92 18.05
CA LYS A 400 -14.29 5.13 18.46
C LYS A 400 -13.36 4.64 17.35
N ILE A 401 -12.70 5.57 16.65
CA ILE A 401 -11.71 5.22 15.63
C ILE A 401 -10.44 4.76 16.32
N VAL A 402 -9.99 3.55 16.02
CA VAL A 402 -8.88 2.88 16.69
C VAL A 402 -7.62 2.72 15.86
N LEU A 403 -7.75 2.73 14.53
CA LEU A 403 -6.62 2.60 13.61
C LEU A 403 -7.01 3.07 12.20
N THR A 404 -6.07 3.62 11.44
CA THR A 404 -6.18 3.79 10.00
C THR A 404 -5.14 2.91 9.31
N VAL A 405 -5.56 2.14 8.29
CA VAL A 405 -4.68 1.23 7.55
C VAL A 405 -4.84 1.50 6.06
N HIS A 406 -3.83 2.10 5.45
CA HIS A 406 -3.85 2.50 4.03
C HIS A 406 -5.08 3.37 3.69
N ASP A 407 -6.13 2.78 3.19
CA ASP A 407 -7.41 3.35 2.76
C ASP A 407 -8.60 2.87 3.60
N SER A 408 -8.34 2.11 4.67
CA SER A 408 -9.36 1.66 5.61
C SER A 408 -9.31 2.35 6.98
N ILE A 409 -10.44 2.33 7.67
CA ILE A 409 -10.63 2.80 9.05
C ILE A 409 -11.07 1.62 9.89
N LEU A 410 -10.37 1.36 11.00
CA LEU A 410 -10.86 0.49 12.05
C LEU A 410 -11.55 1.34 13.12
N ALA A 411 -12.76 0.94 13.50
CA ALA A 411 -13.53 1.62 14.52
C ALA A 411 -14.26 0.61 15.44
N VAL A 412 -14.57 1.04 16.65
CA VAL A 412 -15.44 0.29 17.58
C VAL A 412 -16.80 0.97 17.61
N ALA A 413 -17.85 0.19 17.36
CA ALA A 413 -19.24 0.63 17.41
C ALA A 413 -20.03 -0.13 18.47
N PRO A 414 -21.12 0.44 19.00
CA PRO A 414 -22.07 -0.29 19.85
C PRO A 414 -22.69 -1.48 19.11
N ARG A 415 -23.05 -2.54 19.84
CA ARG A 415 -23.78 -3.68 19.26
C ARG A 415 -25.22 -3.33 18.94
N GLU A 416 -25.81 -2.50 19.77
CA GLU A 416 -27.18 -2.04 19.59
C GLU A 416 -27.26 -1.12 18.36
N GLY A 417 -28.17 -1.42 17.44
CA GLY A 417 -28.33 -0.66 16.21
C GLY A 417 -27.15 -0.76 15.22
N LEU A 418 -26.39 -1.85 15.27
CA LEU A 418 -25.15 -2.01 14.47
C LEU A 418 -25.39 -1.86 12.96
N GLU A 419 -26.47 -2.44 12.41
CA GLU A 419 -26.78 -2.33 10.99
C GLU A 419 -27.02 -0.89 10.56
N GLN A 420 -27.77 -0.12 11.33
CA GLN A 420 -27.99 1.30 11.07
C GLN A 420 -26.68 2.08 11.18
N THR A 421 -25.87 1.79 12.20
CA THR A 421 -24.55 2.41 12.38
C THR A 421 -23.66 2.17 11.16
N ILE A 422 -23.63 0.95 10.62
CA ILE A 422 -22.88 0.61 9.41
C ILE A 422 -23.38 1.42 8.21
N GLN A 423 -24.70 1.50 8.00
CA GLN A 423 -25.28 2.29 6.90
C GLN A 423 -24.92 3.77 7.01
N ASP A 424 -24.97 4.36 8.20
CA ASP A 424 -24.60 5.75 8.45
C ASP A 424 -23.11 6.01 8.20
N ILE A 425 -22.25 5.08 8.60
CA ILE A 425 -20.81 5.12 8.33
C ILE A 425 -20.55 5.07 6.83
N GLU A 426 -21.12 4.10 6.12
CA GLU A 426 -20.93 3.96 4.67
C GLU A 426 -21.48 5.16 3.92
N GLY A 427 -22.64 5.68 4.32
CA GLY A 427 -23.19 6.91 3.81
C GLY A 427 -22.22 8.09 3.95
N THR A 428 -21.61 8.20 5.13
CA THR A 428 -20.61 9.25 5.43
C THR A 428 -19.35 9.08 4.59
N MET A 429 -18.84 7.85 4.42
CA MET A 429 -17.63 7.58 3.64
C MET A 429 -17.84 7.83 2.14
N LYS A 430 -19.04 7.58 1.61
CA LYS A 430 -19.41 7.88 0.22
C LYS A 430 -19.54 9.40 -0.05
N LEU A 431 -19.72 10.21 0.99
CA LEU A 431 -19.74 11.67 0.91
C LEU A 431 -18.29 12.19 0.99
N GLY A 432 -17.69 12.48 -0.14
CA GLY A 432 -16.37 13.09 -0.18
C GLY A 432 -16.38 14.59 0.23
N PRO A 433 -15.20 15.19 0.46
CA PRO A 433 -15.09 16.64 0.66
C PRO A 433 -15.49 17.42 -0.60
N ASN A 434 -15.87 18.69 -0.45
CA ASN A 434 -16.39 19.53 -1.56
C ASN A 434 -15.49 19.56 -2.80
N TRP A 435 -14.16 19.52 -2.59
CA TRP A 435 -13.19 19.51 -3.70
C TRP A 435 -13.20 18.20 -4.51
N SER A 436 -13.78 17.12 -3.98
CA SER A 436 -13.85 15.80 -4.66
C SER A 436 -15.18 15.57 -5.41
N ARG A 437 -15.91 16.64 -5.73
CA ARG A 437 -17.19 16.52 -6.44
C ARG A 437 -17.03 15.72 -7.74
N GLY A 438 -17.93 14.75 -7.93
CA GLY A 438 -17.93 13.85 -9.10
C GLY A 438 -16.91 12.70 -9.00
N LEU A 439 -16.19 12.55 -7.89
CA LEU A 439 -15.40 11.36 -7.60
C LEU A 439 -16.35 10.25 -7.09
N PRO A 440 -16.46 9.11 -7.80
CA PRO A 440 -17.33 8.01 -7.39
C PRO A 440 -16.70 7.23 -6.22
N LEU A 441 -17.03 7.59 -4.99
CA LEU A 441 -16.56 6.90 -3.79
C LEU A 441 -17.46 5.71 -3.45
N GLN A 442 -16.84 4.57 -3.11
CA GLN A 442 -17.50 3.37 -2.59
C GLN A 442 -16.68 2.80 -1.44
N CYS A 443 -17.35 2.14 -0.50
CA CYS A 443 -16.70 1.45 0.61
C CYS A 443 -17.46 0.19 0.98
N GLU A 444 -16.77 -0.71 1.67
CA GLU A 444 -17.31 -1.93 2.23
C GLU A 444 -16.99 -1.97 3.73
N THR A 445 -17.96 -2.47 4.53
CA THR A 445 -17.78 -2.62 5.97
C THR A 445 -17.82 -4.08 6.36
N LYS A 446 -16.78 -4.52 7.07
CA LYS A 446 -16.76 -5.83 7.75
C LYS A 446 -16.87 -5.62 9.25
N SER A 447 -17.51 -6.54 9.95
CA SER A 447 -17.68 -6.50 11.39
C SER A 447 -17.22 -7.80 12.04
N GLY A 448 -16.64 -7.70 13.23
CA GLY A 448 -16.16 -8.86 13.97
C GLY A 448 -15.75 -8.49 15.39
N GLN A 449 -15.28 -9.47 16.14
CA GLN A 449 -14.78 -9.25 17.50
C GLN A 449 -13.28 -9.11 17.53
N CYS A 450 -12.60 -9.70 16.54
CA CYS A 450 -11.16 -9.75 16.38
C CYS A 450 -10.76 -9.16 15.01
N TYR A 451 -9.63 -8.44 14.96
CA TYR A 451 -9.16 -7.85 13.71
C TYR A 451 -8.86 -8.91 12.63
N GLY A 452 -8.44 -10.11 13.04
CA GLY A 452 -8.20 -11.21 12.10
C GLY A 452 -9.47 -11.77 11.43
N GLU A 453 -10.67 -11.47 11.95
CA GLU A 453 -11.96 -11.85 11.34
C GLU A 453 -12.37 -10.90 10.19
N LEU A 454 -11.75 -9.73 10.11
CA LEU A 454 -12.10 -8.67 9.16
C LEU A 454 -11.29 -8.76 7.85
N THR A 455 -10.31 -9.64 7.75
CA THR A 455 -9.35 -9.72 6.63
C THR A 455 -9.58 -10.92 5.72
#